data_deba2caa1b4552730b2347a1bbce0add
#
_entry.id   deba2caa1b4552730b2347a1bbce0add
#
_cell.length_a   1.000
_cell.length_b   1.000
_cell.length_c   1.000
_cell.angle_alpha   90.00
_cell.angle_beta   90.00
_cell.angle_gamma   90.00
#
_symmetry.space_group_name_H-M   'P 1'
#
loop_
_entity.id
_entity.type
_entity.pdbx_description
1 polymer ?
#
loop_
_entity_poly.entity_id
_entity_poly.type
_entity_poly.pdbx_seq_one_letter_code
_entity_poly.pdbx_strand_id
1 'polypeptide(L)'
;MEIRVRSNANTYGTDEWTTVIKKNLGGCSSAARIDFPVSQIGVSAVQIVVNSGIGDFASCAEMEFYKKNPDPFDYSVLFTDASCSELKPGVTEEDIQNCNYSFFKNIAYYMYRQKYPREFRIAEFKAYPHPDIQKAINKTSAYSLLDNPTGIYVAQGQELVVLVADAHNEDMGICIQNLDKPGGDGFGGDTYPLTTGVNKIKVKNKGLVYVIYHTTSLEELAGKQPVKIHFASGKVNGYFDSNKHEASRWSELLNNTVCGYFDVLGTYAHLTFPVNRLRNSTGNRGKELIDLYDEIVEKEQIFMGLKKYGGMFMNRMYSVSYTHLTLPTTER
;
A
#
# COMPACT_ATOMS: atom_id res chain seq x y z
N MET A 1 -3.89 -18.79 14.90
CA MET A 1 -5.34 -18.52 14.96
C MET A 1 -6.11 -19.57 14.19
N GLU A 2 -7.27 -19.96 14.68
CA GLU A 2 -8.22 -20.81 13.96
C GLU A 2 -9.55 -20.08 13.81
N ILE A 3 -10.19 -20.24 12.66
CA ILE A 3 -11.57 -19.82 12.46
C ILE A 3 -12.45 -21.08 12.41
N ARG A 4 -13.46 -21.09 13.22
CA ARG A 4 -14.41 -22.18 13.34
C ARG A 4 -15.81 -21.69 13.06
N VAL A 5 -16.63 -22.51 12.43
CA VAL A 5 -18.03 -22.21 12.12
C VAL A 5 -18.97 -23.24 12.73
N ARG A 6 -20.19 -22.82 12.98
CA ARG A 6 -21.28 -23.69 13.41
C ARG A 6 -22.52 -23.38 12.60
N SER A 7 -23.17 -24.40 12.08
CA SER A 7 -24.32 -24.27 11.18
C SER A 7 -25.68 -24.28 11.89
N ASN A 8 -25.75 -24.75 13.14
CA ASN A 8 -27.03 -24.88 13.85
C ASN A 8 -27.16 -23.85 14.97
N ALA A 9 -28.15 -22.94 14.83
CA ALA A 9 -28.41 -21.86 15.76
C ALA A 9 -29.01 -22.32 17.11
N ASN A 10 -29.61 -23.51 17.16
CA ASN A 10 -30.43 -23.96 18.30
C ASN A 10 -29.65 -24.72 19.37
N THR A 11 -28.36 -24.92 19.22
CA THR A 11 -27.53 -25.65 20.15
C THR A 11 -26.51 -24.74 20.85
N TYR A 12 -26.98 -23.90 21.76
CA TYR A 12 -26.11 -23.20 22.69
C TYR A 12 -25.39 -24.25 23.57
N GLY A 13 -24.07 -24.27 23.51
CA GLY A 13 -23.25 -25.06 24.42
C GLY A 13 -22.84 -26.47 23.92
N THR A 14 -23.06 -26.80 22.66
CA THR A 14 -22.50 -28.03 22.08
C THR A 14 -21.16 -27.76 21.41
N ASP A 15 -20.20 -28.69 21.55
CA ASP A 15 -18.84 -28.60 21.01
C ASP A 15 -18.73 -28.83 19.49
N GLU A 16 -19.80 -28.70 18.74
CA GLU A 16 -19.87 -28.93 17.30
C GLU A 16 -19.35 -27.76 16.48
N TRP A 17 -18.13 -27.38 16.71
CA TRP A 17 -17.43 -26.38 15.92
C TRP A 17 -16.58 -27.05 14.83
N THR A 18 -16.76 -26.66 13.59
CA THR A 18 -15.91 -27.10 12.47
C THR A 18 -14.84 -26.06 12.22
N THR A 19 -13.56 -26.45 12.33
CA THR A 19 -12.44 -25.59 11.97
C THR A 19 -12.35 -25.50 10.45
N VAL A 20 -12.50 -24.29 9.90
CA VAL A 20 -12.48 -24.03 8.45
C VAL A 20 -11.17 -23.37 8.01
N ILE A 21 -10.49 -22.67 8.91
CA ILE A 21 -9.21 -22.01 8.60
C ILE A 21 -8.27 -22.16 9.81
N LYS A 22 -7.01 -22.46 9.48
CA LYS A 22 -5.86 -22.28 10.40
C LYS A 22 -4.86 -21.36 9.71
N LYS A 23 -4.55 -20.23 10.34
CA LYS A 23 -3.60 -19.25 9.78
C LYS A 23 -2.70 -18.70 10.88
N ASN A 24 -1.41 -18.54 10.54
CA ASN A 24 -0.49 -17.76 11.34
C ASN A 24 -0.51 -16.32 10.82
N LEU A 25 -0.88 -15.35 11.66
CA LEU A 25 -0.91 -13.93 11.31
C LEU A 25 0.40 -13.21 11.62
N GLY A 26 1.39 -13.91 12.21
CA GLY A 26 2.77 -13.40 12.36
C GLY A 26 2.89 -12.11 13.13
N GLY A 27 2.15 -11.75 14.05
CA GLY A 27 2.25 -10.45 14.74
C GLY A 27 1.72 -9.29 13.91
N CYS A 28 0.68 -9.55 13.11
CA CYS A 28 -0.02 -8.56 12.32
C CYS A 28 -0.53 -7.41 13.21
N SER A 29 -0.05 -6.20 12.96
CA SER A 29 -0.51 -4.96 13.60
C SER A 29 -1.51 -4.18 12.74
N SER A 30 -1.81 -4.69 11.55
CA SER A 30 -2.73 -4.10 10.57
C SER A 30 -3.99 -4.96 10.39
N ALA A 31 -4.99 -4.42 9.68
CA ALA A 31 -6.16 -5.20 9.30
C ALA A 31 -5.77 -6.33 8.36
N ALA A 32 -6.16 -7.56 8.69
CA ALA A 32 -5.96 -8.74 7.87
C ALA A 32 -7.28 -9.21 7.27
N ARG A 33 -7.31 -9.48 5.97
CA ARG A 33 -8.44 -10.15 5.33
C ARG A 33 -8.17 -11.64 5.21
N ILE A 34 -9.17 -12.44 5.54
CA ILE A 34 -9.10 -13.90 5.49
C ILE A 34 -10.26 -14.39 4.66
N ASP A 35 -9.96 -14.95 3.48
CA ASP A 35 -10.97 -15.55 2.62
C ASP A 35 -11.18 -17.02 3.02
N PHE A 36 -12.44 -17.44 3.06
CA PHE A 36 -12.77 -18.86 3.27
C PHE A 36 -12.47 -19.63 1.97
N PRO A 37 -11.67 -20.71 2.02
CA PRO A 37 -11.32 -21.47 0.82
C PRO A 37 -12.55 -22.12 0.15
N VAL A 38 -13.58 -22.39 0.94
CA VAL A 38 -14.86 -22.92 0.47
C VAL A 38 -15.98 -22.11 1.10
N SER A 39 -17.02 -21.79 0.32
CA SER A 39 -18.20 -21.09 0.83
C SER A 39 -18.85 -21.91 1.94
N GLN A 40 -19.07 -21.26 3.09
CA GLN A 40 -19.77 -21.86 4.23
C GLN A 40 -21.25 -21.50 4.13
N ILE A 41 -22.10 -22.52 4.05
CA ILE A 41 -23.56 -22.33 3.90
C ILE A 41 -24.24 -22.60 5.24
N GLY A 42 -25.26 -21.80 5.56
CA GLY A 42 -26.07 -21.99 6.75
C GLY A 42 -25.33 -21.69 8.07
N VAL A 43 -24.27 -20.90 8.02
CA VAL A 43 -23.49 -20.52 9.22
C VAL A 43 -24.35 -19.65 10.13
N SER A 44 -24.54 -20.08 11.36
CA SER A 44 -25.25 -19.35 12.42
C SER A 44 -24.29 -18.67 13.41
N ALA A 45 -23.05 -19.17 13.52
CA ALA A 45 -22.03 -18.61 14.40
C ALA A 45 -20.62 -18.82 13.85
N VAL A 46 -19.74 -17.86 14.13
CA VAL A 46 -18.30 -17.92 13.84
C VAL A 46 -17.54 -17.74 15.14
N GLN A 47 -16.54 -18.59 15.36
CA GLN A 47 -15.63 -18.52 16.51
C GLN A 47 -14.20 -18.31 16.00
N ILE A 48 -13.51 -17.36 16.59
CA ILE A 48 -12.08 -17.17 16.40
C ILE A 48 -11.34 -17.66 17.63
N VAL A 49 -10.42 -18.57 17.43
CA VAL A 49 -9.57 -19.13 18.48
C VAL A 49 -8.15 -18.67 18.25
N VAL A 50 -7.62 -17.89 19.19
CA VAL A 50 -6.23 -17.44 19.18
C VAL A 50 -5.43 -18.40 20.04
N ASN A 51 -4.53 -19.18 19.43
CA ASN A 51 -3.76 -20.21 20.14
C ASN A 51 -2.48 -19.65 20.77
N SER A 52 -1.94 -18.57 20.19
CA SER A 52 -0.75 -17.89 20.70
C SER A 52 -0.74 -16.43 20.20
N GLY A 53 -0.03 -15.57 20.91
CA GLY A 53 0.19 -14.17 20.58
C GLY A 53 1.61 -13.74 20.94
N ILE A 54 2.06 -12.60 20.46
CA ILE A 54 3.35 -12.04 20.85
C ILE A 54 3.27 -11.59 22.32
N GLY A 55 4.20 -12.11 23.15
CA GLY A 55 4.20 -11.84 24.59
C GLY A 55 2.95 -12.38 25.29
N ASP A 56 2.37 -13.48 24.80
CA ASP A 56 1.15 -14.12 25.28
C ASP A 56 -0.10 -13.23 25.23
N PHE A 57 -0.07 -12.21 24.36
CA PHE A 57 -1.16 -11.26 24.21
C PHE A 57 -1.70 -11.24 22.79
N ALA A 58 -3.03 -11.14 22.68
CA ALA A 58 -3.72 -10.90 21.42
C ALA A 58 -4.88 -9.91 21.65
N SER A 59 -5.05 -8.98 20.72
CA SER A 59 -6.18 -8.05 20.71
C SER A 59 -6.84 -8.02 19.34
N CYS A 60 -8.14 -7.71 19.34
CA CYS A 60 -8.90 -7.49 18.12
C CYS A 60 -9.73 -6.21 18.31
N ALA A 61 -9.52 -5.22 17.47
CA ALA A 61 -10.23 -3.95 17.54
C ALA A 61 -11.59 -4.00 16.88
N GLU A 62 -11.68 -4.71 15.72
CA GLU A 62 -12.90 -4.80 14.93
C GLU A 62 -12.87 -6.11 14.12
N MET A 63 -14.06 -6.63 13.83
CA MET A 63 -14.23 -7.84 13.05
C MET A 63 -15.44 -7.70 12.13
N GLU A 64 -15.22 -7.88 10.84
CA GLU A 64 -16.28 -7.78 9.84
C GLU A 64 -16.40 -9.09 9.05
N PHE A 65 -17.64 -9.44 8.69
CA PHE A 65 -17.93 -10.63 7.89
C PHE A 65 -18.61 -10.22 6.59
N TYR A 66 -18.10 -10.75 5.48
CA TYR A 66 -18.61 -10.42 4.16
C TYR A 66 -19.15 -11.65 3.45
N LYS A 67 -20.25 -11.46 2.72
CA LYS A 67 -20.78 -12.47 1.80
C LYS A 67 -20.07 -12.32 0.46
N LYS A 68 -19.63 -13.43 -0.12
CA LYS A 68 -19.08 -13.44 -1.47
C LYS A 68 -20.15 -12.99 -2.48
N ASN A 69 -19.77 -12.12 -3.42
CA ASN A 69 -20.64 -11.77 -4.54
C ASN A 69 -20.94 -13.04 -5.36
N PRO A 70 -22.22 -13.43 -5.57
CA PRO A 70 -22.57 -14.63 -6.32
C PRO A 70 -22.27 -14.49 -7.82
N ASP A 71 -22.18 -13.25 -8.34
CA ASP A 71 -21.90 -12.95 -9.73
C ASP A 71 -20.72 -11.96 -9.84
N PRO A 72 -19.48 -12.43 -9.61
CA PRO A 72 -18.30 -11.59 -9.76
C PRO A 72 -18.05 -11.35 -11.25
N PHE A 73 -17.58 -10.15 -11.59
CA PHE A 73 -17.10 -9.87 -12.94
C PHE A 73 -15.92 -10.81 -13.31
N ASP A 74 -16.09 -11.53 -14.40
CA ASP A 74 -14.97 -12.28 -14.99
C ASP A 74 -14.10 -11.34 -15.82
N TYR A 75 -13.01 -10.86 -15.23
CA TYR A 75 -12.08 -9.94 -15.89
C TYR A 75 -11.37 -10.58 -17.09
N SER A 76 -11.27 -11.92 -17.17
CA SER A 76 -10.62 -12.61 -18.30
C SER A 76 -11.37 -12.44 -19.63
N VAL A 77 -12.60 -11.95 -19.61
CA VAL A 77 -13.38 -11.59 -20.81
C VAL A 77 -12.74 -10.41 -21.54
N LEU A 78 -12.28 -9.38 -20.82
CA LEU A 78 -11.74 -8.15 -21.40
C LEU A 78 -10.28 -7.90 -21.09
N PHE A 79 -9.74 -8.41 -19.99
CA PHE A 79 -8.43 -8.05 -19.45
C PHE A 79 -7.52 -9.28 -19.29
N THR A 80 -6.23 -9.02 -19.22
CA THR A 80 -5.19 -10.06 -19.05
C THR A 80 -5.17 -10.63 -17.65
N ASP A 81 -5.47 -9.80 -16.63
CA ASP A 81 -5.47 -10.19 -15.22
C ASP A 81 -6.46 -9.35 -14.38
N ALA A 82 -6.59 -9.67 -13.10
CA ALA A 82 -7.53 -9.06 -12.18
C ALA A 82 -7.24 -7.58 -11.86
N SER A 83 -6.05 -7.05 -12.20
CA SER A 83 -5.77 -5.61 -12.09
C SER A 83 -6.50 -4.80 -13.17
N CYS A 84 -7.02 -5.45 -14.19
CA CYS A 84 -7.62 -4.79 -15.36
C CYS A 84 -6.69 -3.70 -15.94
N SER A 85 -5.38 -3.95 -15.94
CA SER A 85 -4.36 -2.99 -16.37
C SER A 85 -4.09 -3.04 -17.87
N GLU A 86 -4.39 -4.17 -18.52
CA GLU A 86 -4.15 -4.42 -19.95
C GLU A 86 -5.36 -5.12 -20.55
N LEU A 87 -5.76 -4.72 -21.74
CA LEU A 87 -6.74 -5.47 -22.53
C LEU A 87 -6.15 -6.80 -22.99
N LYS A 88 -6.98 -7.82 -22.99
CA LYS A 88 -6.63 -9.10 -23.60
C LYS A 88 -6.37 -8.91 -25.11
N PRO A 89 -5.36 -9.57 -25.68
CA PRO A 89 -5.11 -9.51 -27.12
C PRO A 89 -6.36 -9.94 -27.91
N GLY A 90 -6.73 -9.15 -28.92
CA GLY A 90 -7.86 -9.44 -29.78
C GLY A 90 -9.22 -8.92 -29.30
N VAL A 91 -9.31 -8.27 -28.13
CA VAL A 91 -10.55 -7.61 -27.68
C VAL A 91 -10.98 -6.55 -28.68
N THR A 92 -12.24 -6.64 -29.11
CA THR A 92 -12.86 -5.71 -30.05
C THR A 92 -13.72 -4.66 -29.32
N GLU A 93 -14.12 -3.62 -30.05
CA GLU A 93 -15.06 -2.63 -29.50
C GLU A 93 -16.42 -3.27 -29.20
N GLU A 94 -16.84 -4.26 -29.98
CA GLU A 94 -18.08 -5.00 -29.77
C GLU A 94 -18.03 -5.80 -28.46
N ASP A 95 -16.92 -6.48 -28.15
CA ASP A 95 -16.74 -7.19 -26.88
C ASP A 95 -16.86 -6.23 -25.69
N ILE A 96 -16.31 -5.03 -25.83
CA ILE A 96 -16.40 -4.00 -24.79
C ILE A 96 -17.84 -3.52 -24.64
N GLN A 97 -18.56 -3.30 -25.74
CA GLN A 97 -19.96 -2.85 -25.71
C GLN A 97 -20.89 -3.89 -25.10
N ASN A 98 -20.60 -5.17 -25.29
CA ASN A 98 -21.36 -6.28 -24.72
C ASN A 98 -21.11 -6.52 -23.22
N CYS A 99 -20.11 -5.84 -22.62
CA CYS A 99 -19.87 -5.93 -21.18
C CYS A 99 -21.00 -5.28 -20.38
N ASN A 100 -21.66 -6.06 -19.51
CA ASN A 100 -22.77 -5.61 -18.68
C ASN A 100 -22.34 -4.74 -17.48
N TYR A 101 -21.06 -4.73 -17.13
CA TYR A 101 -20.51 -4.00 -15.99
C TYR A 101 -19.94 -2.66 -16.46
N SER A 102 -20.69 -1.58 -16.26
CA SER A 102 -20.34 -0.24 -16.74
C SER A 102 -18.96 0.24 -16.28
N PHE A 103 -18.56 -0.10 -15.06
CA PHE A 103 -17.25 0.25 -14.53
C PHE A 103 -16.10 -0.35 -15.37
N PHE A 104 -16.12 -1.66 -15.62
CA PHE A 104 -15.09 -2.36 -16.40
C PHE A 104 -15.18 -2.01 -17.88
N LYS A 105 -16.39 -1.84 -18.40
CA LYS A 105 -16.62 -1.35 -19.78
C LYS A 105 -15.92 -0.01 -20.00
N ASN A 106 -16.06 0.93 -19.07
CA ASN A 106 -15.43 2.24 -19.18
C ASN A 106 -13.89 2.16 -19.18
N ILE A 107 -13.31 1.37 -18.25
CA ILE A 107 -11.86 1.15 -18.22
C ILE A 107 -11.39 0.57 -19.56
N ALA A 108 -12.02 -0.50 -20.04
CA ALA A 108 -11.69 -1.17 -21.29
C ALA A 108 -11.81 -0.22 -22.50
N TYR A 109 -12.88 0.56 -22.56
CA TYR A 109 -13.12 1.52 -23.63
C TYR A 109 -12.01 2.58 -23.71
N TYR A 110 -11.64 3.20 -22.58
CA TYR A 110 -10.57 4.20 -22.57
C TYR A 110 -9.20 3.58 -22.89
N MET A 111 -8.93 2.34 -22.47
CA MET A 111 -7.72 1.61 -22.85
C MET A 111 -7.70 1.29 -24.33
N TYR A 112 -8.80 0.81 -24.90
CA TYR A 112 -8.94 0.52 -26.31
C TYR A 112 -8.67 1.76 -27.19
N ARG A 113 -9.17 2.91 -26.73
CA ARG A 113 -8.94 4.22 -27.39
C ARG A 113 -7.57 4.82 -27.08
N GLN A 114 -6.70 4.15 -26.31
CA GLN A 114 -5.39 4.65 -25.87
C GLN A 114 -5.47 6.00 -25.12
N LYS A 115 -6.58 6.23 -24.40
CA LYS A 115 -6.86 7.46 -23.64
C LYS A 115 -6.89 7.23 -22.14
N TYR A 116 -6.62 6.00 -21.68
CA TYR A 116 -6.60 5.71 -20.25
C TYR A 116 -5.33 6.29 -19.62
N PRO A 117 -5.46 7.13 -18.56
CA PRO A 117 -4.30 7.72 -17.90
C PRO A 117 -3.61 6.67 -17.02
N ARG A 118 -2.52 6.10 -17.52
CA ARG A 118 -1.83 4.96 -16.87
C ARG A 118 -0.83 5.41 -15.80
N GLU A 119 -0.15 6.54 -16.03
CA GLU A 119 0.90 7.05 -15.16
C GLU A 119 0.37 7.24 -13.73
N PHE A 120 1.08 6.73 -12.73
CA PHE A 120 0.72 6.64 -11.31
C PHE A 120 -0.52 5.81 -10.98
N ARG A 121 -1.38 5.49 -11.95
CA ARG A 121 -2.55 4.64 -11.70
C ARG A 121 -2.22 3.15 -11.76
N ILE A 122 -1.30 2.75 -12.61
CA ILE A 122 -0.93 1.35 -12.82
C ILE A 122 0.56 1.21 -12.58
N ALA A 123 0.94 0.41 -11.61
CA ALA A 123 2.34 0.13 -11.30
C ALA A 123 2.52 -1.25 -10.67
N GLU A 124 3.76 -1.75 -10.72
CA GLU A 124 4.21 -2.93 -9.98
C GLU A 124 4.88 -2.48 -8.69
N PHE A 125 4.51 -3.11 -7.59
CA PHE A 125 5.03 -2.83 -6.26
C PHE A 125 5.78 -4.04 -5.73
N LYS A 126 7.02 -3.83 -5.32
CA LYS A 126 7.88 -4.88 -4.76
C LYS A 126 7.77 -4.95 -3.25
N ALA A 127 8.05 -6.12 -2.70
CA ALA A 127 8.21 -6.27 -1.27
C ALA A 127 9.49 -5.56 -0.78
N TYR A 128 9.43 -5.04 0.45
CA TYR A 128 10.56 -4.54 1.21
C TYR A 128 10.71 -5.33 2.50
N PRO A 129 11.91 -5.41 3.09
CA PRO A 129 12.05 -5.94 4.44
C PRO A 129 11.29 -5.03 5.42
N HIS A 130 10.66 -5.64 6.43
CA HIS A 130 10.08 -4.84 7.51
C HIS A 130 11.22 -4.08 8.23
N PRO A 131 11.10 -2.77 8.44
CA PRO A 131 12.20 -1.95 8.99
C PRO A 131 12.75 -2.43 10.34
N ASP A 132 11.94 -3.12 11.14
CA ASP A 132 12.37 -3.68 12.43
C ASP A 132 13.46 -4.74 12.31
N ILE A 133 13.57 -5.41 11.16
CA ILE A 133 14.63 -6.42 10.93
C ILE A 133 15.99 -5.74 10.98
N GLN A 134 16.21 -4.73 10.14
CA GLN A 134 17.49 -4.04 10.07
C GLN A 134 17.75 -3.15 11.29
N LYS A 135 16.70 -2.55 11.87
CA LYS A 135 16.80 -1.90 13.17
C LYS A 135 17.36 -2.83 14.25
N ALA A 136 16.87 -4.06 14.33
CA ALA A 136 17.35 -5.02 15.31
C ALA A 136 18.80 -5.43 15.06
N ILE A 137 19.20 -5.61 13.80
CA ILE A 137 20.57 -5.98 13.40
C ILE A 137 21.54 -4.83 13.66
N ASN A 138 21.21 -3.63 13.19
CA ASN A 138 22.10 -2.47 13.18
C ASN A 138 22.04 -1.65 14.49
N LYS A 139 21.09 -1.97 15.39
CA LYS A 139 20.86 -1.23 16.65
C LYS A 139 20.54 0.25 16.42
N THR A 140 19.77 0.52 15.38
CA THR A 140 19.33 1.88 15.00
C THR A 140 17.83 2.06 15.25
N SER A 141 17.28 3.22 14.91
CA SER A 141 15.82 3.42 14.81
C SER A 141 15.27 2.73 13.57
N ALA A 142 14.01 2.34 13.60
CA ALA A 142 13.31 1.79 12.43
C ALA A 142 13.10 2.89 11.37
N TYR A 143 13.24 2.53 10.10
CA TYR A 143 12.81 3.35 8.99
C TYR A 143 11.28 3.25 8.84
N SER A 144 10.71 4.08 7.95
CA SER A 144 9.27 4.08 7.68
C SER A 144 8.83 2.82 6.92
N LEU A 145 7.54 2.51 7.01
CA LEU A 145 6.86 1.49 6.19
C LEU A 145 6.40 2.04 4.81
N LEU A 146 6.70 3.30 4.49
CA LEU A 146 6.16 4.00 3.31
C LEU A 146 7.07 3.90 2.08
N ASP A 147 7.70 2.74 1.85
CA ASP A 147 8.66 2.53 0.76
C ASP A 147 8.06 2.56 -0.64
N ASN A 148 6.75 2.31 -0.76
CA ASN A 148 6.02 2.21 -2.02
C ASN A 148 4.98 3.33 -2.19
N PRO A 149 5.37 4.58 -2.48
CA PRO A 149 4.42 5.64 -2.80
C PRO A 149 3.71 5.34 -4.12
N THR A 150 2.44 5.67 -4.19
CA THR A 150 1.61 5.41 -5.39
C THR A 150 1.46 6.65 -6.27
N GLY A 151 1.64 7.83 -5.71
CA GLY A 151 1.28 9.09 -6.38
C GLY A 151 -0.23 9.31 -6.44
N ILE A 152 -1.02 8.59 -5.66
CA ILE A 152 -2.46 8.78 -5.55
C ILE A 152 -2.79 9.53 -4.25
N TYR A 153 -3.70 10.49 -4.38
CA TYR A 153 -4.31 11.21 -3.27
C TYR A 153 -5.79 10.84 -3.17
N VAL A 154 -6.28 10.71 -1.95
CA VAL A 154 -7.70 10.45 -1.66
C VAL A 154 -8.27 11.47 -0.70
N ALA A 155 -9.55 11.82 -0.88
CA ALA A 155 -10.27 12.69 0.03
C ALA A 155 -10.98 11.87 1.12
N GLN A 156 -11.23 12.48 2.26
CA GLN A 156 -11.99 11.87 3.35
C GLN A 156 -13.40 11.48 2.88
N GLY A 157 -13.85 10.28 3.23
CA GLY A 157 -15.14 9.74 2.87
C GLY A 157 -15.27 9.26 1.42
N GLN A 158 -14.22 9.44 0.60
CA GLN A 158 -14.19 8.94 -0.77
C GLN A 158 -14.18 7.40 -0.78
N GLU A 159 -14.84 6.81 -1.78
CA GLU A 159 -14.65 5.40 -2.11
C GLU A 159 -13.44 5.26 -3.02
N LEU A 160 -12.42 4.55 -2.55
CA LEU A 160 -11.23 4.21 -3.32
C LEU A 160 -11.40 2.81 -3.89
N VAL A 161 -11.26 2.67 -5.22
CA VAL A 161 -11.29 1.40 -5.93
C VAL A 161 -9.88 1.05 -6.37
N VAL A 162 -9.40 -0.08 -5.86
CA VAL A 162 -8.07 -0.63 -6.15
C VAL A 162 -8.22 -2.03 -6.74
N LEU A 163 -7.62 -2.26 -7.89
CA LEU A 163 -7.62 -3.55 -8.58
C LEU A 163 -6.22 -4.17 -8.45
N VAL A 164 -6.15 -5.38 -7.94
CA VAL A 164 -4.90 -6.11 -7.69
C VAL A 164 -4.84 -7.34 -8.58
N ALA A 165 -3.74 -7.54 -9.29
CA ALA A 165 -3.56 -8.68 -10.21
C ALA A 165 -3.58 -10.00 -9.43
N ASP A 166 -2.47 -10.39 -8.88
CA ASP A 166 -2.33 -11.53 -7.98
C ASP A 166 -1.55 -11.08 -6.76
N ALA A 167 -2.13 -11.20 -5.59
CA ALA A 167 -1.47 -10.89 -4.32
C ALA A 167 -0.57 -12.05 -3.84
N HIS A 168 -0.48 -13.16 -4.57
CA HIS A 168 0.36 -14.34 -4.26
C HIS A 168 0.14 -14.88 -2.84
N ASN A 169 -1.06 -14.70 -2.27
CA ASN A 169 -1.39 -14.97 -0.86
C ASN A 169 -0.53 -14.21 0.16
N GLU A 170 0.10 -13.13 -0.27
CA GLU A 170 0.89 -12.27 0.60
C GLU A 170 -0.01 -11.32 1.43
N ASP A 171 0.48 -10.99 2.62
CA ASP A 171 -0.14 -9.99 3.47
C ASP A 171 0.28 -8.60 2.97
N MET A 172 -0.64 -7.90 2.33
CA MET A 172 -0.40 -6.60 1.76
C MET A 172 -1.59 -5.67 1.95
N GLY A 173 -1.34 -4.38 1.86
CA GLY A 173 -2.38 -3.38 2.04
C GLY A 173 -1.98 -2.02 1.50
N ILE A 174 -2.80 -1.02 1.80
CA ILE A 174 -2.45 0.38 1.60
C ILE A 174 -2.46 1.12 2.94
N CYS A 175 -1.61 2.14 3.04
CA CYS A 175 -1.63 3.14 4.09
C CYS A 175 -2.02 4.49 3.49
N ILE A 176 -2.96 5.18 4.12
CA ILE A 176 -3.35 6.54 3.74
C ILE A 176 -2.78 7.51 4.78
N GLN A 177 -1.81 8.32 4.35
CA GLN A 177 -1.04 9.22 5.21
C GLN A 177 -1.59 10.64 5.16
N ASN A 178 -2.09 11.14 6.29
CA ASN A 178 -2.56 12.51 6.44
C ASN A 178 -1.55 13.37 7.21
N LEU A 179 -0.70 14.10 6.49
CA LEU A 179 0.30 14.99 7.08
C LEU A 179 -0.27 16.34 7.56
N ASP A 180 -1.51 16.66 7.20
CA ASP A 180 -2.19 17.88 7.72
C ASP A 180 -2.78 17.64 9.12
N LYS A 181 -2.79 16.42 9.61
CA LYS A 181 -3.32 16.09 10.93
C LYS A 181 -2.42 16.69 12.02
N PRO A 182 -2.97 17.47 12.96
CA PRO A 182 -2.19 18.02 14.07
C PRO A 182 -1.50 16.89 14.87
N GLY A 183 -0.21 17.05 15.14
CA GLY A 183 0.59 16.04 15.84
C GLY A 183 0.90 14.80 15.02
N GLY A 184 0.63 14.81 13.71
CA GLY A 184 1.06 13.74 12.80
C GLY A 184 2.58 13.68 12.72
N ASP A 185 3.15 12.49 12.91
CA ASP A 185 4.60 12.25 12.90
C ASP A 185 5.13 11.79 11.52
N GLY A 186 4.24 11.66 10.53
CA GLY A 186 4.58 11.17 9.20
C GLY A 186 4.86 9.68 9.12
N PHE A 187 4.72 8.94 10.23
CA PHE A 187 5.02 7.50 10.28
C PHE A 187 3.77 6.61 10.35
N GLY A 188 2.62 7.17 10.70
CA GLY A 188 1.35 6.46 10.81
C GLY A 188 0.30 6.92 9.81
N GLY A 189 -0.70 6.08 9.58
CA GLY A 189 -1.85 6.37 8.72
C GLY A 189 -2.94 5.33 8.88
N ASP A 190 -4.07 5.54 8.20
CA ASP A 190 -5.12 4.52 8.14
C ASP A 190 -4.70 3.40 7.19
N THR A 191 -4.70 2.16 7.66
CA THR A 191 -4.34 0.99 6.86
C THR A 191 -5.57 0.21 6.42
N TYR A 192 -5.51 -0.32 5.21
CA TYR A 192 -6.56 -1.14 4.62
C TYR A 192 -5.92 -2.33 3.91
N PRO A 193 -6.40 -3.56 4.16
CA PRO A 193 -5.87 -4.74 3.50
C PRO A 193 -6.26 -4.76 2.02
N LEU A 194 -5.38 -5.34 1.19
CA LEU A 194 -5.64 -5.61 -0.22
C LEU A 194 -5.65 -7.11 -0.50
N THR A 195 -6.48 -7.51 -1.45
CA THR A 195 -6.54 -8.88 -1.96
C THR A 195 -6.64 -8.87 -3.47
N THR A 196 -6.32 -9.98 -4.11
CA THR A 196 -6.51 -10.19 -5.55
C THR A 196 -7.89 -9.74 -6.01
N GLY A 197 -7.96 -9.02 -7.11
CA GLY A 197 -9.18 -8.50 -7.72
C GLY A 197 -9.60 -7.13 -7.20
N VAL A 198 -10.89 -6.91 -7.07
CA VAL A 198 -11.50 -5.60 -6.74
C VAL A 198 -11.50 -5.36 -5.24
N ASN A 199 -10.90 -4.25 -4.83
CA ASN A 199 -10.94 -3.75 -3.46
C ASN A 199 -11.67 -2.39 -3.45
N LYS A 200 -12.79 -2.31 -2.73
CA LYS A 200 -13.56 -1.08 -2.51
C LYS A 200 -13.35 -0.62 -1.07
N ILE A 201 -12.75 0.54 -0.91
CA ILE A 201 -12.29 1.04 0.39
C ILE A 201 -12.98 2.38 0.67
N LYS A 202 -13.75 2.45 1.74
CA LYS A 202 -14.27 3.72 2.25
C LYS A 202 -13.21 4.40 3.09
N VAL A 203 -12.66 5.48 2.56
CA VAL A 203 -11.53 6.20 3.15
C VAL A 203 -11.96 6.98 4.40
N LYS A 204 -11.32 6.71 5.53
CA LYS A 204 -11.61 7.40 6.82
C LYS A 204 -11.04 8.82 6.84
N ASN A 205 -9.77 8.98 6.42
CA ASN A 205 -9.08 10.27 6.37
C ASN A 205 -8.52 10.55 4.98
N LYS A 206 -8.36 11.83 4.64
CA LYS A 206 -7.67 12.25 3.40
C LYS A 206 -6.18 11.94 3.49
N GLY A 207 -5.51 11.77 2.35
CA GLY A 207 -4.05 11.68 2.33
C GLY A 207 -3.45 11.08 1.07
N LEU A 208 -2.13 10.97 1.08
CA LEU A 208 -1.36 10.24 0.09
C LEU A 208 -1.44 8.74 0.37
N VAL A 209 -1.49 7.96 -0.69
CA VAL A 209 -1.64 6.50 -0.62
C VAL A 209 -0.29 5.83 -0.86
N TYR A 210 0.05 4.88 0.02
CA TYR A 210 1.26 4.05 -0.07
C TYR A 210 0.87 2.58 -0.05
N VAL A 211 1.54 1.75 -0.83
CA VAL A 211 1.36 0.29 -0.74
C VAL A 211 2.24 -0.24 0.37
N ILE A 212 1.64 -0.98 1.27
CA ILE A 212 2.33 -1.70 2.36
C ILE A 212 2.52 -3.13 1.90
N TYR A 213 3.76 -3.47 1.57
CA TYR A 213 4.15 -4.81 1.17
C TYR A 213 5.53 -5.12 1.74
N HIS A 214 5.54 -5.78 2.90
CA HIS A 214 6.75 -6.05 3.67
C HIS A 214 6.85 -7.55 4.00
N THR A 215 8.09 -8.03 4.08
CA THR A 215 8.38 -9.36 4.62
C THR A 215 9.07 -9.24 5.98
N THR A 216 8.79 -10.18 6.86
CA THR A 216 9.44 -10.29 8.19
C THR A 216 10.71 -11.12 8.15
N SER A 217 11.10 -11.66 6.99
CA SER A 217 12.32 -12.44 6.78
C SER A 217 13.09 -11.92 5.57
N LEU A 218 14.39 -11.65 5.74
CA LEU A 218 15.29 -11.31 4.63
C LEU A 218 15.49 -12.46 3.66
N GLU A 219 15.43 -13.70 4.15
CA GLU A 219 15.59 -14.90 3.34
C GLU A 219 14.43 -15.07 2.35
N GLU A 220 13.21 -14.72 2.78
CA GLU A 220 12.02 -14.78 1.95
C GLU A 220 11.96 -13.66 0.90
N LEU A 221 12.65 -12.55 1.13
CA LEU A 221 12.55 -11.36 0.28
C LEU A 221 12.86 -11.65 -1.19
N ALA A 222 13.88 -12.46 -1.46
CA ALA A 222 14.28 -12.82 -2.82
C ALA A 222 13.20 -13.61 -3.59
N GLY A 223 12.32 -14.32 -2.86
CA GLY A 223 11.20 -15.09 -3.44
C GLY A 223 9.91 -14.28 -3.62
N LYS A 224 9.82 -13.09 -3.03
CA LYS A 224 8.62 -12.25 -3.13
C LYS A 224 8.45 -11.69 -4.53
N GLN A 225 7.29 -11.95 -5.14
CA GLN A 225 6.98 -11.46 -6.47
C GLN A 225 6.43 -10.03 -6.39
N PRO A 226 6.79 -9.13 -7.33
CA PRO A 226 6.11 -7.84 -7.46
C PRO A 226 4.63 -8.02 -7.74
N VAL A 227 3.80 -7.15 -7.15
CA VAL A 227 2.36 -7.17 -7.35
C VAL A 227 1.93 -5.96 -8.18
N LYS A 228 1.23 -6.23 -9.29
CA LYS A 228 0.66 -5.20 -10.13
C LYS A 228 -0.64 -4.69 -9.52
N ILE A 229 -0.71 -3.38 -9.32
CA ILE A 229 -1.87 -2.71 -8.72
C ILE A 229 -2.32 -1.57 -9.64
N HIS A 230 -3.64 -1.46 -9.77
CA HIS A 230 -4.28 -0.42 -10.54
C HIS A 230 -5.25 0.39 -9.65
N PHE A 231 -4.93 1.64 -9.42
CA PHE A 231 -5.76 2.60 -8.70
C PHE A 231 -6.81 3.19 -9.65
N ALA A 232 -7.96 2.55 -9.76
CA ALA A 232 -9.01 2.94 -10.71
C ALA A 232 -9.75 4.21 -10.29
N SER A 233 -9.66 4.61 -9.01
CA SER A 233 -10.17 5.89 -8.51
C SER A 233 -9.10 6.63 -7.70
N GLY A 234 -9.46 7.71 -7.02
CA GLY A 234 -8.51 8.64 -6.42
C GLY A 234 -8.02 9.69 -7.42
N LYS A 235 -7.30 10.70 -6.93
CA LYS A 235 -6.70 11.76 -7.75
C LYS A 235 -5.21 11.49 -7.92
N VAL A 236 -4.69 11.65 -9.13
CA VAL A 236 -3.25 11.59 -9.37
C VAL A 236 -2.61 12.85 -8.78
N ASN A 237 -1.74 12.66 -7.80
CA ASN A 237 -0.85 13.68 -7.22
C ASN A 237 0.53 13.63 -7.88
N GLY A 238 0.92 12.43 -8.29
CA GLY A 238 2.27 12.14 -8.75
C GLY A 238 3.30 12.13 -7.63
N TYR A 239 4.50 11.74 -7.98
CA TYR A 239 5.72 11.84 -7.20
C TYR A 239 6.92 11.95 -8.15
N PHE A 240 8.06 12.41 -7.65
CA PHE A 240 9.31 12.38 -8.40
C PHE A 240 10.21 11.26 -7.90
N ASP A 241 10.73 10.44 -8.81
CA ASP A 241 11.69 9.36 -8.51
C ASP A 241 12.91 9.56 -9.42
N SER A 242 14.05 9.89 -8.85
CA SER A 242 15.29 10.18 -9.59
C SER A 242 15.81 8.97 -10.39
N ASN A 243 15.36 7.76 -10.05
CA ASN A 243 15.71 6.54 -10.78
C ASN A 243 14.76 6.23 -11.95
N LYS A 244 13.64 6.96 -12.07
CA LYS A 244 12.63 6.73 -13.12
C LYS A 244 12.38 7.94 -13.99
N HIS A 245 12.48 9.15 -13.40
CA HIS A 245 12.13 10.38 -14.07
C HIS A 245 13.38 11.20 -14.40
N GLU A 246 13.42 11.70 -15.63
CA GLU A 246 14.39 12.71 -16.02
C GLU A 246 14.21 14.00 -15.20
N ALA A 247 15.29 14.75 -14.96
CA ALA A 247 15.25 15.99 -14.19
C ALA A 247 14.25 17.02 -14.75
N SER A 248 14.03 17.03 -16.07
CA SER A 248 13.04 17.88 -16.74
C SER A 248 11.61 17.65 -16.32
N ARG A 249 11.26 16.47 -15.83
CA ARG A 249 9.91 16.12 -15.35
C ARG A 249 9.56 16.75 -14.00
N TRP A 250 10.56 17.22 -13.24
CA TRP A 250 10.37 17.76 -11.90
C TRP A 250 9.28 18.83 -11.82
N SER A 251 9.45 19.89 -12.62
CA SER A 251 8.53 21.04 -12.56
C SER A 251 7.11 20.68 -12.98
N GLU A 252 6.96 19.82 -13.99
CA GLU A 252 5.65 19.35 -14.43
C GLU A 252 4.96 18.54 -13.32
N LEU A 253 5.64 17.54 -12.75
CA LEU A 253 5.08 16.70 -11.69
C LEU A 253 4.71 17.52 -10.46
N LEU A 254 5.60 18.42 -10.02
CA LEU A 254 5.35 19.29 -8.87
C LEU A 254 4.19 20.26 -9.10
N ASN A 255 4.01 20.77 -10.32
CA ASN A 255 2.92 21.68 -10.65
C ASN A 255 1.56 20.99 -10.75
N ASN A 256 1.52 19.71 -11.09
CA ASN A 256 0.29 18.92 -11.23
C ASN A 256 -0.21 18.33 -9.90
N THR A 257 0.47 18.59 -8.78
CA THR A 257 0.07 18.08 -7.46
C THR A 257 -1.31 18.58 -7.05
N VAL A 258 -2.09 17.69 -6.44
CA VAL A 258 -3.43 17.99 -5.89
C VAL A 258 -3.46 17.95 -4.36
N CYS A 259 -2.39 17.45 -3.74
CA CYS A 259 -2.16 17.43 -2.31
C CYS A 259 -1.18 18.54 -1.92
N GLY A 260 -1.22 18.97 -0.65
CA GLY A 260 -0.24 19.93 -0.09
C GLY A 260 1.16 19.36 0.09
N TYR A 261 1.35 18.06 -0.11
CA TYR A 261 2.61 17.32 0.05
C TYR A 261 2.97 16.56 -1.22
N PHE A 262 4.27 16.36 -1.41
CA PHE A 262 4.81 15.69 -2.59
C PHE A 262 5.96 14.77 -2.20
N ASP A 263 5.92 13.54 -2.71
CA ASP A 263 6.97 12.55 -2.50
C ASP A 263 8.10 12.72 -3.50
N VAL A 264 9.32 12.65 -3.00
CA VAL A 264 10.56 12.73 -3.79
C VAL A 264 11.44 11.54 -3.40
N LEU A 265 11.73 10.69 -4.35
CA LEU A 265 12.43 9.43 -4.15
C LEU A 265 13.80 9.45 -4.80
N GLY A 266 14.78 9.02 -4.02
CA GLY A 266 16.11 8.67 -4.47
C GLY A 266 16.37 7.16 -4.36
N THR A 267 17.63 6.83 -4.33
CA THR A 267 18.09 5.46 -4.08
C THR A 267 18.00 5.11 -2.59
N TYR A 268 18.44 6.03 -1.73
CA TYR A 268 18.57 5.82 -0.28
C TYR A 268 17.59 6.67 0.53
N ALA A 269 17.06 7.75 -0.05
CA ALA A 269 16.18 8.69 0.62
C ALA A 269 14.78 8.72 0.03
N HIS A 270 13.79 8.97 0.89
CA HIS A 270 12.41 9.26 0.53
C HIS A 270 11.98 10.52 1.30
N LEU A 271 11.68 11.59 0.59
CA LEU A 271 11.26 12.87 1.17
C LEU A 271 9.77 13.08 0.89
N THR A 272 9.01 13.46 1.93
CA THR A 272 7.63 13.94 1.74
C THR A 272 7.54 15.36 2.29
N PHE A 273 7.63 16.34 1.40
CA PHE A 273 7.72 17.74 1.76
C PHE A 273 6.52 18.54 1.27
N PRO A 274 6.20 19.67 1.96
CA PRO A 274 5.18 20.60 1.51
C PRO A 274 5.50 21.17 0.12
N VAL A 275 4.53 21.10 -0.78
CA VAL A 275 4.66 21.54 -2.18
C VAL A 275 5.12 22.99 -2.29
N ASN A 276 4.58 23.88 -1.43
CA ASN A 276 4.97 25.28 -1.42
C ASN A 276 6.46 25.48 -1.06
N ARG A 277 6.99 24.69 -0.12
CA ARG A 277 8.42 24.73 0.23
C ARG A 277 9.29 24.26 -0.92
N LEU A 278 8.91 23.14 -1.54
CA LEU A 278 9.63 22.63 -2.70
C LEU A 278 9.66 23.67 -3.83
N ARG A 279 8.52 24.28 -4.18
CA ARG A 279 8.47 25.31 -5.22
C ARG A 279 9.37 26.51 -4.90
N ASN A 280 9.35 26.98 -3.66
CA ASN A 280 10.09 28.17 -3.26
C ASN A 280 11.61 27.93 -3.12
N SER A 281 12.02 26.72 -2.72
CA SER A 281 13.41 26.44 -2.34
C SER A 281 14.20 25.72 -3.43
N THR A 282 13.55 24.92 -4.27
CA THR A 282 14.28 24.09 -5.25
C THR A 282 14.21 24.66 -6.68
N GLY A 283 13.16 25.39 -7.03
CA GLY A 283 12.92 25.77 -8.43
C GLY A 283 12.90 24.52 -9.32
N ASN A 284 13.80 24.44 -10.29
CA ASN A 284 13.94 23.28 -11.20
C ASN A 284 14.95 22.22 -10.72
N ARG A 285 15.51 22.37 -9.51
CA ARG A 285 16.63 21.55 -9.01
C ARG A 285 16.16 20.41 -8.11
N GLY A 286 15.00 19.82 -8.36
CA GLY A 286 14.47 18.72 -7.54
C GLY A 286 15.32 17.46 -7.60
N LYS A 287 15.94 17.17 -8.75
CA LYS A 287 16.89 16.07 -8.84
C LYS A 287 18.15 16.31 -8.00
N GLU A 288 18.71 17.51 -8.03
CA GLU A 288 19.86 17.85 -7.19
C GLU A 288 19.53 17.76 -5.69
N LEU A 289 18.31 18.13 -5.29
CA LEU A 289 17.86 17.97 -3.91
C LEU A 289 17.91 16.52 -3.47
N ILE A 290 17.31 15.60 -4.23
CA ILE A 290 17.24 14.19 -3.81
C ILE A 290 18.61 13.50 -3.93
N ASP A 291 19.42 13.85 -4.92
CA ASP A 291 20.80 13.34 -5.06
C ASP A 291 21.64 13.73 -3.83
N LEU A 292 21.47 14.96 -3.29
CA LEU A 292 22.14 15.40 -2.06
C LEU A 292 21.68 14.59 -0.84
N TYR A 293 20.38 14.32 -0.71
CA TYR A 293 19.89 13.48 0.38
C TYR A 293 20.38 12.03 0.27
N ASP A 294 20.44 11.48 -0.92
CA ASP A 294 21.02 10.16 -1.16
C ASP A 294 22.49 10.11 -0.74
N GLU A 295 23.27 11.14 -1.09
CA GLU A 295 24.68 11.26 -0.68
C GLU A 295 24.83 11.33 0.84
N ILE A 296 23.98 12.10 1.52
CA ILE A 296 23.98 12.20 3.00
C ILE A 296 23.70 10.83 3.61
N VAL A 297 22.61 10.18 3.20
CA VAL A 297 22.19 8.88 3.75
C VAL A 297 23.24 7.80 3.47
N GLU A 298 23.82 7.78 2.27
CA GLU A 298 24.91 6.83 1.95
C GLU A 298 26.15 7.08 2.83
N LYS A 299 26.55 8.32 3.00
CA LYS A 299 27.69 8.68 3.85
C LYS A 299 27.46 8.31 5.33
N GLU A 300 26.25 8.53 5.84
CA GLU A 300 25.88 8.11 7.19
C GLU A 300 26.01 6.60 7.36
N GLN A 301 25.51 5.81 6.42
CA GLN A 301 25.61 4.35 6.44
C GLN A 301 27.07 3.87 6.30
N ILE A 302 27.89 4.55 5.50
CA ILE A 302 29.33 4.28 5.38
C ILE A 302 30.03 4.59 6.71
N PHE A 303 29.74 5.75 7.31
CA PHE A 303 30.33 6.15 8.60
C PHE A 303 30.00 5.17 9.72
N MET A 304 28.77 4.66 9.76
CA MET A 304 28.35 3.61 10.68
C MET A 304 29.00 2.23 10.38
N GLY A 305 29.75 2.11 9.29
CA GLY A 305 30.38 0.86 8.87
C GLY A 305 29.42 -0.11 8.16
N LEU A 306 28.16 0.26 7.94
CA LEU A 306 27.16 -0.65 7.39
C LEU A 306 27.52 -1.14 5.98
N LYS A 307 28.08 -0.28 5.13
CA LYS A 307 28.55 -0.68 3.79
C LYS A 307 29.66 -1.74 3.87
N LYS A 308 30.61 -1.57 4.81
CA LYS A 308 31.73 -2.49 5.00
C LYS A 308 31.29 -3.89 5.44
N TYR A 309 30.25 -3.97 6.25
CA TYR A 309 29.77 -5.21 6.85
C TYR A 309 28.51 -5.76 6.18
N GLY A 310 28.08 -5.21 5.02
CA GLY A 310 26.91 -5.68 4.27
C GLY A 310 25.56 -5.41 4.97
N GLY A 311 25.53 -4.45 5.91
CA GLY A 311 24.34 -4.13 6.71
C GLY A 311 23.60 -2.85 6.26
N MET A 312 23.85 -2.37 5.04
CA MET A 312 23.12 -1.20 4.52
C MET A 312 21.62 -1.45 4.50
N PHE A 313 20.85 -0.41 4.82
CA PHE A 313 19.40 -0.50 4.78
C PHE A 313 18.91 -0.71 3.34
N MET A 314 17.96 -1.62 3.18
CA MET A 314 17.29 -1.89 1.91
C MET A 314 16.06 -0.98 1.70
N ASN A 315 15.55 -0.42 2.80
CA ASN A 315 14.50 0.58 2.80
C ASN A 315 15.11 1.99 2.64
N ARG A 316 14.33 2.91 2.10
CA ARG A 316 14.75 4.31 2.05
C ARG A 316 14.62 4.99 3.40
N MET A 317 15.56 5.86 3.74
CA MET A 317 15.38 6.76 4.88
C MET A 317 14.26 7.73 4.58
N TYR A 318 13.20 7.69 5.38
CA TYR A 318 12.04 8.57 5.23
C TYR A 318 12.25 9.88 5.97
N SER A 319 12.18 10.99 5.25
CA SER A 319 12.27 12.34 5.80
C SER A 319 11.00 13.12 5.49
N VAL A 320 10.35 13.65 6.52
CA VAL A 320 9.13 14.43 6.40
C VAL A 320 9.31 15.82 7.03
N SER A 321 8.84 16.85 6.36
CA SER A 321 8.85 18.21 6.91
C SER A 321 7.44 18.61 7.32
N TYR A 322 7.27 18.93 8.61
CA TYR A 322 6.02 19.46 9.16
C TYR A 322 5.97 20.97 9.08
N THR A 323 4.77 21.52 8.98
CA THR A 323 4.55 22.99 8.99
C THR A 323 4.71 23.63 10.38
N HIS A 324 4.85 22.82 11.44
CA HIS A 324 4.86 23.28 12.84
C HIS A 324 6.07 22.84 13.66
N LEU A 325 7.24 22.66 13.06
CA LEU A 325 8.48 22.57 13.83
C LEU A 325 8.82 24.00 14.35
N THR A 326 8.31 24.31 15.55
CA THR A 326 8.98 25.28 16.40
C THR A 326 10.23 24.58 16.91
N LEU A 327 11.41 25.05 16.48
CA LEU A 327 12.65 24.70 17.15
C LEU A 327 12.47 25.02 18.64
N PRO A 328 12.88 24.14 19.57
CA PRO A 328 12.90 24.52 20.98
C PRO A 328 13.80 25.74 21.10
N THR A 329 13.20 26.89 21.44
CA THR A 329 13.94 28.05 21.87
C THR A 329 14.59 27.66 23.18
N THR A 330 15.87 27.35 23.14
CA THR A 330 16.69 27.34 24.37
C THR A 330 16.72 28.78 24.84
N GLU A 331 15.82 29.14 25.76
CA GLU A 331 16.03 30.29 26.63
C GLU A 331 17.29 30.00 27.46
N ARG A 332 18.29 30.88 27.30
CA ARG A 332 19.45 30.95 28.21
C ARG A 332 19.06 31.69 29.46
#